data_fec1ee52e066b55ed37c7e6fec162983
#
_entry.id   fec1ee52e066b55ed37c7e6fec162983
#
_cell.length_a   1.000
_cell.length_b   1.000
_cell.length_c   1.000
_cell.angle_alpha   90.00
_cell.angle_beta   90.00
_cell.angle_gamma   90.00
#
_symmetry.space_group_name_H-M   'P 1'
#
loop_
_entity.id
_entity.type
_entity.pdbx_description
1 polymer ?
#
loop_
_entity_poly.entity_id
_entity_poly.type
_entity_poly.pdbx_seq_one_letter_code
_entity_poly.pdbx_strand_id
1 'polypeptide(L)'
;MGNIRGERTVDIDAPIERCFDIAADVDHAPEWQGSLKDVEVLERDGEGRAALVETESDAKVKAVRATLRFTYAPPGQIDWHQERGDVKSLHGWWRFEDLGEGRTRATYGLDADPGRMLGMLLRGPVEATVRDFLLGNAAEGLKQRAEAG
;
A
#
# COMPACT_ATOMS: atom_id res chain seq x y z
N MET A 1 16.49 13.63 -9.39
CA MET A 1 15.86 13.26 -8.14
C MET A 1 15.27 11.89 -8.23
N GLY A 2 15.61 11.05 -7.25
CA GLY A 2 15.12 9.68 -7.25
C GLY A 2 13.68 9.56 -6.77
N ASN A 3 12.96 8.63 -7.34
CA ASN A 3 11.67 8.23 -6.80
C ASN A 3 11.88 7.46 -5.49
N ILE A 4 10.86 7.50 -4.62
CA ILE A 4 10.77 6.54 -3.53
C ILE A 4 10.27 5.25 -4.16
N ARG A 5 11.12 4.23 -4.24
CA ARG A 5 10.82 3.01 -4.96
C ARG A 5 11.36 1.79 -4.24
N GLY A 6 10.55 0.77 -4.15
CA GLY A 6 11.00 -0.50 -3.58
C GLY A 6 9.87 -1.48 -3.40
N GLU A 7 10.23 -2.66 -2.92
CA GLU A 7 9.30 -3.73 -2.59
C GLU A 7 9.69 -4.37 -1.26
N ARG A 8 8.71 -4.90 -0.55
CA ARG A 8 8.91 -5.70 0.64
C ARG A 8 8.09 -6.97 0.51
N THR A 9 8.73 -8.12 0.71
CA THR A 9 8.10 -9.42 0.63
C THR A 9 8.05 -10.06 2.01
N VAL A 10 6.91 -10.66 2.35
CA VAL A 10 6.73 -11.42 3.59
C VAL A 10 6.01 -12.72 3.27
N ASP A 11 6.31 -13.77 4.03
CA ASP A 11 5.57 -15.01 3.98
C ASP A 11 4.55 -15.00 5.12
N ILE A 12 3.29 -15.28 4.79
CA ILE A 12 2.15 -15.17 5.69
C ILE A 12 1.56 -16.54 5.90
N ASP A 13 1.32 -16.90 7.15
CA ASP A 13 0.68 -18.16 7.52
C ASP A 13 -0.84 -18.00 7.47
N ALA A 14 -1.34 -17.77 6.25
CA ALA A 14 -2.76 -17.65 5.95
C ALA A 14 -2.96 -17.89 4.46
N PRO A 15 -4.14 -18.37 4.04
CA PRO A 15 -4.39 -18.66 2.63
C PRO A 15 -4.49 -17.38 1.80
N ILE A 16 -4.21 -17.52 0.50
CA ILE A 16 -4.13 -16.38 -0.43
C ILE A 16 -5.44 -15.59 -0.47
N GLU A 17 -6.59 -16.25 -0.41
CA GLU A 17 -7.89 -15.57 -0.43
C GLU A 17 -8.05 -14.65 0.76
N ARG A 18 -7.60 -15.10 1.95
CA ARG A 18 -7.67 -14.28 3.15
C ARG A 18 -6.75 -13.06 3.04
N CYS A 19 -5.51 -13.26 2.57
CA CYS A 19 -4.56 -12.16 2.39
C CYS A 19 -5.10 -11.14 1.39
N PHE A 20 -5.62 -11.62 0.26
CA PHE A 20 -6.19 -10.75 -0.76
C PHE A 20 -7.39 -9.96 -0.20
N ASP A 21 -8.32 -10.65 0.48
CA ASP A 21 -9.53 -10.02 0.98
C ASP A 21 -9.23 -8.91 2.00
N ILE A 22 -8.24 -9.13 2.87
CA ILE A 22 -7.82 -8.11 3.85
C ILE A 22 -7.22 -6.90 3.12
N ALA A 23 -6.33 -7.15 2.16
CA ALA A 23 -5.67 -6.07 1.43
C ALA A 23 -6.67 -5.32 0.52
N ALA A 24 -7.66 -6.00 -0.03
CA ALA A 24 -8.68 -5.41 -0.89
C ALA A 24 -9.74 -4.63 -0.10
N ASP A 25 -9.86 -4.88 1.19
CA ASP A 25 -10.78 -4.15 2.07
C ASP A 25 -10.13 -2.84 2.50
N VAL A 26 -10.09 -1.90 1.58
CA VAL A 26 -9.40 -0.62 1.75
C VAL A 26 -10.03 0.22 2.86
N ASP A 27 -11.35 0.10 3.07
CA ASP A 27 -12.05 0.82 4.14
C ASP A 27 -11.40 0.59 5.52
N HIS A 28 -10.90 -0.62 5.75
CA HIS A 28 -10.36 -1.03 7.05
C HIS A 28 -8.83 -1.07 7.09
N ALA A 29 -8.18 -0.64 6.00
CA ALA A 29 -6.71 -0.66 5.92
C ALA A 29 -6.01 0.11 7.04
N PRO A 30 -6.55 1.25 7.53
CA PRO A 30 -5.88 1.95 8.64
C PRO A 30 -5.77 1.13 9.92
N GLU A 31 -6.58 0.06 10.07
CA GLU A 31 -6.53 -0.79 11.28
C GLU A 31 -5.26 -1.63 11.36
N TRP A 32 -4.63 -1.91 10.22
CA TRP A 32 -3.42 -2.76 10.19
C TRP A 32 -2.23 -2.11 9.50
N GLN A 33 -2.45 -1.05 8.72
CA GLN A 33 -1.38 -0.31 8.06
C GLN A 33 -1.21 1.04 8.75
N GLY A 34 -0.33 1.10 9.73
CA GLY A 34 -0.20 2.25 10.62
C GLY A 34 0.23 3.55 9.94
N SER A 35 0.89 3.46 8.78
CA SER A 35 1.25 4.64 7.99
C SER A 35 0.04 5.27 7.30
N LEU A 36 -1.03 4.52 7.10
CA LEU A 36 -2.26 5.00 6.47
C LEU A 36 -3.18 5.54 7.55
N LYS A 37 -3.36 6.86 7.59
CA LYS A 37 -4.06 7.54 8.68
C LYS A 37 -5.56 7.66 8.44
N ASP A 38 -5.96 7.88 7.18
CA ASP A 38 -7.35 8.09 6.84
C ASP A 38 -7.64 7.62 5.43
N VAL A 39 -8.83 7.06 5.23
CA VAL A 39 -9.29 6.55 3.95
C VAL A 39 -10.75 6.94 3.76
N GLU A 40 -11.07 7.52 2.60
CA GLU A 40 -12.45 7.76 2.21
C GLU A 40 -12.67 7.16 0.82
N VAL A 41 -13.60 6.21 0.72
CA VAL A 41 -13.93 5.59 -0.56
C VAL A 41 -14.92 6.47 -1.30
N LEU A 42 -14.51 6.98 -2.46
CA LEU A 42 -15.30 7.88 -3.28
C LEU A 42 -16.14 7.14 -4.33
N GLU A 43 -15.62 6.03 -4.85
CA GLU A 43 -16.30 5.20 -5.84
C GLU A 43 -16.02 3.73 -5.56
N ARG A 44 -16.99 2.88 -5.89
CA ARG A 44 -16.83 1.42 -5.82
C ARG A 44 -17.01 0.82 -7.21
N ASP A 45 -16.34 -0.32 -7.44
CA ASP A 45 -16.51 -1.05 -8.71
C ASP A 45 -17.75 -1.95 -8.67
N GLY A 46 -17.98 -2.70 -9.75
CA GLY A 46 -19.12 -3.59 -9.85
C GLY A 46 -19.15 -4.74 -8.85
N GLU A 47 -18.01 -5.02 -8.22
CA GLU A 47 -17.88 -6.06 -7.19
C GLU A 47 -17.96 -5.48 -5.78
N GLY A 48 -18.20 -4.18 -5.65
CA GLY A 48 -18.27 -3.50 -4.36
C GLY A 48 -16.94 -3.12 -3.76
N ARG A 49 -15.83 -3.33 -4.46
CA ARG A 49 -14.50 -2.96 -3.99
C ARG A 49 -14.24 -1.47 -4.20
N ALA A 50 -13.37 -0.90 -3.38
CA ALA A 50 -12.99 0.50 -3.50
C ALA A 50 -12.29 0.74 -4.83
N ALA A 51 -12.84 1.61 -5.67
CA ALA A 51 -12.29 1.92 -6.99
C ALA A 51 -11.58 3.26 -7.01
N LEU A 52 -12.11 4.26 -6.32
CA LEU A 52 -11.48 5.57 -6.17
C LEU A 52 -11.49 5.92 -4.70
N VAL A 53 -10.31 6.25 -4.16
CA VAL A 53 -10.12 6.41 -2.72
C VAL A 53 -9.27 7.64 -2.45
N GLU A 54 -9.70 8.46 -1.49
CA GLU A 54 -8.88 9.55 -0.96
C GLU A 54 -8.17 9.06 0.29
N THR A 55 -6.86 9.25 0.34
CA THR A 55 -6.04 8.77 1.46
C THR A 55 -5.23 9.90 2.07
N GLU A 56 -4.94 9.75 3.37
CA GLU A 56 -3.93 10.53 4.06
C GLU A 56 -2.94 9.56 4.68
N SER A 57 -1.67 9.69 4.33
CA SER A 57 -0.60 8.82 4.81
C SER A 57 0.45 9.61 5.56
N ASP A 58 1.06 8.95 6.56
CA ASP A 58 2.20 9.49 7.29
C ASP A 58 3.47 9.05 6.58
N ALA A 59 4.19 9.99 6.00
CA ALA A 59 5.49 9.75 5.37
C ALA A 59 6.65 10.18 6.30
N LYS A 60 6.42 10.23 7.60
CA LYS A 60 7.37 10.61 8.65
C LYS A 60 7.73 12.09 8.65
N VAL A 61 8.12 12.62 7.50
CA VAL A 61 8.50 14.04 7.36
C VAL A 61 7.28 14.92 7.12
N LYS A 62 6.18 14.34 6.63
CA LYS A 62 4.97 15.09 6.29
C LYS A 62 3.81 14.12 6.08
N ALA A 63 2.59 14.58 6.34
CA ALA A 63 1.39 13.89 5.91
C ALA A 63 1.21 14.11 4.40
N VAL A 64 0.84 13.06 3.68
CA VAL A 64 0.67 13.08 2.23
C VAL A 64 -0.76 12.68 1.89
N ARG A 65 -1.43 13.53 1.12
CA ARG A 65 -2.79 13.27 0.64
C ARG A 65 -2.75 12.87 -0.82
N ALA A 66 -3.57 11.88 -1.17
CA ALA A 66 -3.66 11.40 -2.55
C ALA A 66 -5.04 10.84 -2.82
N THR A 67 -5.48 11.00 -4.08
CA THR A 67 -6.66 10.31 -4.60
C THR A 67 -6.16 9.21 -5.51
N LEU A 68 -6.50 7.97 -5.18
CA LEU A 68 -5.93 6.77 -5.80
C LEU A 68 -7.01 5.97 -6.52
N ARG A 69 -6.69 5.53 -7.73
CA ARG A 69 -7.54 4.62 -8.52
C ARG A 69 -7.03 3.20 -8.33
N PHE A 70 -7.91 2.30 -7.86
CA PHE A 70 -7.59 0.91 -7.60
C PHE A 70 -8.13 0.00 -8.68
N THR A 71 -7.36 -1.04 -9.00
CA THR A 71 -7.79 -2.15 -9.86
C THR A 71 -7.39 -3.47 -9.19
N TYR A 72 -8.19 -4.52 -9.45
CA TYR A 72 -8.05 -5.81 -8.76
C TYR A 72 -8.02 -6.95 -9.77
N ALA A 73 -7.15 -7.93 -9.52
CA ALA A 73 -7.13 -9.19 -10.24
C ALA A 73 -7.02 -10.32 -9.20
N PRO A 74 -8.16 -10.71 -8.58
CA PRO A 74 -8.14 -11.70 -7.51
C PRO A 74 -7.63 -13.05 -7.96
N PRO A 75 -6.98 -13.80 -7.10
CA PRO A 75 -6.56 -13.43 -5.74
C PRO A 75 -5.11 -12.91 -5.70
N GLY A 76 -4.51 -12.60 -6.83
CA GLY A 76 -3.07 -12.40 -6.94
C GLY A 76 -2.60 -10.96 -7.01
N GLN A 77 -3.46 -10.00 -7.40
CA GLN A 77 -2.97 -8.65 -7.69
C GLN A 77 -3.94 -7.57 -7.27
N ILE A 78 -3.38 -6.50 -6.71
CA ILE A 78 -4.07 -5.22 -6.47
C ILE A 78 -3.10 -4.15 -6.93
N ASP A 79 -3.58 -3.19 -7.72
CA ASP A 79 -2.78 -2.04 -8.18
C ASP A 79 -3.52 -0.75 -7.89
N TRP A 80 -2.76 0.32 -7.63
CA TRP A 80 -3.34 1.66 -7.52
C TRP A 80 -2.42 2.71 -8.09
N HIS A 81 -3.03 3.74 -8.66
CA HIS A 81 -2.33 4.88 -9.25
C HIS A 81 -2.94 6.16 -8.72
N GLN A 82 -2.09 7.15 -8.46
CA GLN A 82 -2.57 8.47 -8.08
C GLN A 82 -3.20 9.16 -9.28
N GLU A 83 -4.41 9.69 -9.09
CA GLU A 83 -5.04 10.58 -10.04
C GLU A 83 -4.72 12.05 -9.74
N ARG A 84 -4.59 12.37 -8.44
CA ARG A 84 -4.16 13.69 -7.96
C ARG A 84 -3.69 13.56 -6.53
N GLY A 85 -2.83 14.47 -6.09
CA GLY A 85 -2.35 14.46 -4.71
C GLY A 85 -1.12 15.31 -4.51
N ASP A 86 -0.53 15.18 -3.33
CA ASP A 86 0.59 16.00 -2.90
C ASP A 86 1.91 15.62 -3.57
N VAL A 87 2.04 14.37 -4.02
CA VAL A 87 3.23 13.93 -4.75
C VAL A 87 2.98 14.08 -6.25
N LYS A 88 4.05 14.07 -7.03
CA LYS A 88 3.95 14.24 -8.48
C LYS A 88 3.31 13.04 -9.14
N SER A 89 3.68 11.82 -8.72
CA SER A 89 3.07 10.58 -9.21
C SER A 89 3.24 9.49 -8.16
N LEU A 90 2.35 8.50 -8.21
CA LEU A 90 2.42 7.37 -7.29
C LEU A 90 1.78 6.16 -7.94
N HIS A 91 2.47 5.03 -7.86
CA HIS A 91 1.95 3.72 -8.24
C HIS A 91 2.31 2.75 -7.11
N GLY A 92 1.35 1.98 -6.66
CA GLY A 92 1.57 0.95 -5.66
C GLY A 92 0.92 -0.35 -6.09
N TRP A 93 1.35 -1.44 -5.48
CA TRP A 93 0.81 -2.76 -5.80
C TRP A 93 0.97 -3.74 -4.66
N TRP A 94 0.07 -4.73 -4.65
CA TRP A 94 0.21 -5.99 -3.93
C TRP A 94 0.31 -7.12 -4.93
N ARG A 95 1.19 -8.08 -4.65
CA ARG A 95 1.27 -9.34 -5.39
C ARG A 95 1.22 -10.47 -4.39
N PHE A 96 0.37 -11.45 -4.65
CA PHE A 96 0.20 -12.60 -3.76
C PHE A 96 0.49 -13.87 -4.53
N GLU A 97 1.30 -14.75 -3.92
CA GLU A 97 1.65 -16.06 -4.46
C GLU A 97 1.25 -17.12 -3.46
N ASP A 98 0.48 -18.11 -3.90
CA ASP A 98 0.08 -19.24 -3.07
C ASP A 98 1.27 -20.19 -2.92
N LEU A 99 1.76 -20.37 -1.68
CA LEU A 99 2.89 -21.24 -1.38
C LEU A 99 2.45 -22.69 -1.08
N GLY A 100 1.14 -22.93 -1.06
CA GLY A 100 0.59 -24.23 -0.64
C GLY A 100 0.46 -24.31 0.88
N GLU A 101 -0.32 -25.27 1.35
CA GLU A 101 -0.51 -25.57 2.77
C GLU A 101 -1.05 -24.37 3.57
N GLY A 102 -1.88 -23.54 2.91
CA GLY A 102 -2.49 -22.39 3.58
C GLY A 102 -1.52 -21.26 3.84
N ARG A 103 -0.43 -21.15 3.07
CA ARG A 103 0.56 -20.09 3.21
C ARG A 103 0.66 -19.25 1.94
N THR A 104 1.01 -17.98 2.11
CA THR A 104 1.03 -17.00 1.02
C THR A 104 2.31 -16.18 1.08
N ARG A 105 2.91 -15.90 -0.06
CA ARG A 105 3.96 -14.90 -0.18
C ARG A 105 3.34 -13.62 -0.68
N ALA A 106 3.45 -12.55 0.11
CA ALA A 106 2.90 -11.25 -0.22
C ALA A 106 4.03 -10.26 -0.50
N THR A 107 3.93 -9.53 -1.60
CA THR A 107 4.88 -8.47 -1.94
C THR A 107 4.12 -7.16 -2.07
N TYR A 108 4.55 -6.17 -1.30
CA TYR A 108 4.04 -4.80 -1.37
C TYR A 108 5.07 -3.95 -2.10
N GLY A 109 4.63 -3.21 -3.10
CA GLY A 109 5.52 -2.36 -3.87
C GLY A 109 5.03 -0.93 -3.94
N LEU A 110 5.97 -0.01 -4.09
CA LEU A 110 5.69 1.42 -4.18
C LEU A 110 6.69 2.06 -5.13
N ASP A 111 6.18 2.96 -5.99
CA ASP A 111 6.99 3.79 -6.86
C ASP A 111 6.34 5.17 -6.88
N ALA A 112 6.96 6.14 -6.21
CA ALA A 112 6.42 7.47 -6.07
C ALA A 112 7.47 8.51 -6.41
N ASP A 113 7.09 9.48 -7.26
CA ASP A 113 7.88 10.68 -7.49
C ASP A 113 7.36 11.74 -6.51
N PRO A 114 8.14 12.11 -5.48
CA PRO A 114 7.65 13.04 -4.46
C PRO A 114 7.48 14.46 -4.97
N GLY A 115 8.04 14.79 -6.16
CA GLY A 115 8.04 16.15 -6.68
C GLY A 115 9.12 16.98 -6.02
N ARG A 116 9.23 18.24 -6.47
CA ARG A 116 10.34 19.09 -6.08
C ARG A 116 10.37 19.42 -4.58
N MET A 117 9.25 19.87 -4.03
CA MET A 117 9.22 20.32 -2.65
C MET A 117 9.41 19.20 -1.64
N LEU A 118 8.62 18.15 -1.77
CA LEU A 118 8.73 17.00 -0.87
C LEU A 118 10.06 16.26 -1.08
N GLY A 119 10.55 16.21 -2.33
CA GLY A 119 11.84 15.62 -2.65
C GLY A 119 13.01 16.28 -1.96
N MET A 120 12.90 17.58 -1.67
CA MET A 120 13.94 18.28 -0.89
C MET A 120 14.00 17.79 0.56
N LEU A 121 12.89 17.33 1.11
CA LEU A 121 12.83 16.80 2.47
C LEU A 121 13.33 15.33 2.52
N LEU A 122 13.35 14.65 1.36
CA LEU A 122 13.65 13.22 1.28
C LEU A 122 15.05 12.99 0.69
N ARG A 123 16.05 13.63 1.29
CA ARG A 123 17.44 13.51 0.84
C ARG A 123 18.25 12.56 1.71
N GLY A 124 19.16 11.82 1.08
CA GLY A 124 20.11 10.97 1.76
C GLY A 124 19.43 9.89 2.58
N PRO A 125 19.87 9.72 3.86
CA PRO A 125 19.30 8.66 4.70
C PRO A 125 17.83 8.84 5.04
N VAL A 126 17.29 10.05 4.92
CA VAL A 126 15.85 10.30 5.16
C VAL A 126 15.01 9.55 4.15
N GLU A 127 15.39 9.57 2.88
CA GLU A 127 14.66 8.85 1.83
C GLU A 127 14.58 7.37 2.12
N ALA A 128 15.69 6.75 2.47
CA ALA A 128 15.72 5.33 2.81
C ALA A 128 14.86 5.01 4.04
N THR A 129 14.90 5.87 5.05
CA THR A 129 14.11 5.69 6.28
C THR A 129 12.61 5.73 5.96
N VAL A 130 12.19 6.70 5.16
CA VAL A 130 10.77 6.83 4.76
C VAL A 130 10.33 5.64 3.94
N ARG A 131 11.15 5.24 2.95
CA ARG A 131 10.85 4.09 2.11
C ARG A 131 10.68 2.82 2.95
N ASP A 132 11.63 2.52 3.83
CA ASP A 132 11.59 1.32 4.66
C ASP A 132 10.40 1.34 5.61
N PHE A 133 10.05 2.51 6.14
CA PHE A 133 8.88 2.67 7.00
C PHE A 133 7.59 2.35 6.23
N LEU A 134 7.42 2.91 5.04
CA LEU A 134 6.19 2.71 4.25
C LEU A 134 6.05 1.25 3.81
N LEU A 135 7.13 0.68 3.29
CA LEU A 135 7.11 -0.71 2.82
C LEU A 135 6.89 -1.69 3.97
N GLY A 136 7.62 -1.51 5.07
CA GLY A 136 7.53 -2.38 6.23
C GLY A 136 6.17 -2.30 6.91
N ASN A 137 5.62 -1.09 7.03
CA ASN A 137 4.32 -0.89 7.65
C ASN A 137 3.22 -1.66 6.93
N ALA A 138 3.23 -1.64 5.59
CA ALA A 138 2.24 -2.34 4.79
C ALA A 138 2.43 -3.85 4.88
N ALA A 139 3.64 -4.33 4.60
CA ALA A 139 3.90 -5.77 4.51
C ALA A 139 3.74 -6.47 5.86
N GLU A 140 4.37 -5.92 6.91
CA GLU A 140 4.30 -6.50 8.25
C GLU A 140 2.89 -6.36 8.84
N GLY A 141 2.22 -5.24 8.56
CA GLY A 141 0.85 -5.01 9.02
C GLY A 141 -0.11 -6.03 8.45
N LEU A 142 -0.01 -6.32 7.14
CA LEU A 142 -0.85 -7.34 6.51
C LEU A 142 -0.58 -8.72 7.12
N LYS A 143 0.69 -9.06 7.30
CA LYS A 143 1.08 -10.33 7.89
C LYS A 143 0.45 -10.52 9.26
N GLN A 144 0.59 -9.53 10.13
CA GLN A 144 0.04 -9.57 11.49
C GLN A 144 -1.49 -9.72 11.45
N ARG A 145 -2.15 -8.95 10.60
CA ARG A 145 -3.61 -8.97 10.47
C ARG A 145 -4.11 -10.32 9.97
N ALA A 146 -3.47 -10.87 8.94
CA ALA A 146 -3.89 -12.12 8.33
C ALA A 146 -3.67 -13.32 9.28
N GLU A 147 -2.59 -13.28 10.06
CA GLU A 147 -2.25 -14.36 11.01
C GLU A 147 -3.01 -14.26 12.33
N ALA A 148 -3.62 -13.16 12.61
CA ALA A 148 -4.33 -12.94 13.89
C ALA A 148 -5.64 -13.72 14.01
N GLY A 149 -6.05 -14.38 12.98
CA GLY A 149 -7.14 -15.25 13.08
C GLY A 149 -8.34 -15.09 12.44
#